data_03b60a4227588d89d27ca6e61f63db84
#
_entry.id   03b60a4227588d89d27ca6e61f63db84
#
_cell.length_a   1.000
_cell.length_b   1.000
_cell.length_c   1.000
_cell.angle_alpha   90.00
_cell.angle_beta   90.00
_cell.angle_gamma   90.00
#
_symmetry.space_group_name_H-M   'P 1'
#
loop_
_entity.id
_entity.type
_entity.pdbx_description
1 polymer ?
#
loop_
_entity_poly.entity_id
_entity_poly.type
_entity_poly.pdbx_seq_one_letter_code
_entity_poly.pdbx_strand_id
1 'polypeptide(L)'
;MSGYLIYHYNVVDRERISELGLLSLPIVEKYGGELVIASSVSPLEGSPYTHMVVYKFESKEKAQEFYESKESKALSKLRNQVTEGTVVFVPGYSV
;
A
#
# COMPACT_ATOMS: atom_id res chain seq x y z
N MET A 1 -8.90 -2.64 17.04
CA MET A 1 -7.88 -3.52 16.45
C MET A 1 -7.41 -2.93 15.13
N SER A 2 -6.11 -2.74 14.99
CA SER A 2 -5.54 -2.17 13.78
C SER A 2 -5.64 -3.11 12.59
N GLY A 3 -5.65 -2.53 11.40
CA GLY A 3 -5.56 -3.29 10.15
C GLY A 3 -4.48 -2.69 9.26
N TYR A 4 -3.86 -3.53 8.48
CA TYR A 4 -2.76 -3.13 7.60
C TYR A 4 -3.09 -3.48 6.16
N LEU A 5 -2.80 -2.56 5.25
CA LEU A 5 -2.74 -2.85 3.83
C LEU A 5 -1.28 -2.94 3.43
N ILE A 6 -0.89 -4.08 2.88
CA ILE A 6 0.49 -4.36 2.52
C ILE A 6 0.58 -4.47 1.00
N TYR A 7 1.37 -3.56 0.43
CA TYR A 7 1.68 -3.54 -1.00
C TYR A 7 3.09 -4.07 -1.15
N HIS A 8 3.26 -5.20 -1.83
CA HIS A 8 4.55 -5.84 -2.05
C HIS A 8 4.74 -5.99 -3.56
N TYR A 9 5.75 -5.32 -4.12
CA TYR A 9 5.77 -5.08 -5.56
C TYR A 9 7.17 -4.87 -6.12
N ASN A 10 7.26 -4.99 -7.45
CA ASN A 10 8.39 -4.52 -8.24
C ASN A 10 8.01 -3.19 -8.88
N VAL A 11 8.99 -2.30 -9.03
CA VAL A 11 8.79 -1.05 -9.77
C VAL A 11 9.00 -1.32 -11.24
N VAL A 12 7.98 -1.04 -12.06
CA VAL A 12 8.02 -1.23 -13.51
C VAL A 12 8.38 0.07 -14.22
N ASP A 13 7.93 1.20 -13.69
CA ASP A 13 8.21 2.51 -14.25
C ASP A 13 8.83 3.40 -13.19
N ARG A 14 10.16 3.53 -13.23
CA ARG A 14 10.92 4.27 -12.23
C ARG A 14 10.69 5.77 -12.30
N GLU A 15 10.32 6.29 -13.47
CA GLU A 15 10.10 7.72 -13.62
C GLU A 15 8.78 8.16 -12.98
N ARG A 16 7.78 7.29 -12.99
CA ARG A 16 6.44 7.64 -12.52
C ARG A 16 6.10 7.10 -11.14
N ILE A 17 6.97 6.29 -10.53
CA ILE A 17 6.65 5.69 -9.24
C ILE A 17 6.46 6.73 -8.12
N SER A 18 7.21 7.83 -8.16
CA SER A 18 7.08 8.89 -7.18
C SER A 18 5.72 9.60 -7.26
N GLU A 19 5.16 9.67 -8.46
CA GLU A 19 3.83 10.25 -8.68
C GLU A 19 2.77 9.46 -7.92
N LEU A 20 2.87 8.13 -7.94
CA LEU A 20 1.94 7.27 -7.21
C LEU A 20 1.99 7.56 -5.70
N GLY A 21 3.19 7.68 -5.14
CA GLY A 21 3.36 7.99 -3.71
C GLY A 21 2.78 9.35 -3.33
N LEU A 22 3.04 10.37 -4.15
CA LEU A 22 2.54 11.72 -3.91
C LEU A 22 1.01 11.80 -3.95
N LEU A 23 0.39 11.02 -4.84
CA LEU A 23 -1.06 11.00 -4.97
C LEU A 23 -1.73 10.14 -3.90
N SER A 24 -1.06 9.07 -3.47
CA SER A 24 -1.63 8.10 -2.53
C SER A 24 -1.69 8.62 -1.11
N LEU A 25 -0.64 9.26 -0.64
CA LEU A 25 -0.51 9.61 0.77
C LEU A 25 -1.62 10.52 1.30
N PRO A 26 -2.03 11.60 0.59
CA PRO A 26 -3.14 12.42 1.06
C PRO A 26 -4.46 11.64 1.17
N ILE A 27 -4.67 10.66 0.30
CA ILE A 27 -5.89 9.84 0.33
C ILE A 27 -5.85 8.90 1.53
N VAL A 28 -4.72 8.28 1.80
CA VAL A 28 -4.52 7.43 2.98
C VAL A 28 -4.84 8.22 4.25
N GLU A 29 -4.29 9.42 4.37
CA GLU A 29 -4.52 10.29 5.53
C GLU A 29 -5.97 10.70 5.66
N LYS A 30 -6.64 10.99 4.54
CA LYS A 30 -8.07 11.34 4.53
C LYS A 30 -8.93 10.26 5.18
N TYR A 31 -8.56 8.98 5.01
CA TYR A 31 -9.28 7.85 5.57
C TYR A 31 -8.72 7.38 6.91
N GLY A 32 -7.88 8.18 7.52
CA GLY A 32 -7.35 7.89 8.85
C GLY A 32 -6.20 6.90 8.88
N GLY A 33 -5.58 6.64 7.73
CA GLY A 33 -4.43 5.75 7.66
C GLY A 33 -3.12 6.48 7.90
N GLU A 34 -2.09 5.71 8.19
CA GLU A 34 -0.73 6.25 8.28
C GLU A 34 0.25 5.33 7.55
N LEU A 35 1.27 5.93 6.95
CA LEU A 35 2.34 5.20 6.30
C LEU A 35 3.32 4.73 7.37
N VAL A 36 3.50 3.42 7.48
CA VAL A 36 4.39 2.84 8.50
C VAL A 36 5.62 2.15 7.90
N ILE A 37 5.54 1.69 6.66
CA ILE A 37 6.68 1.12 5.93
C ILE A 37 6.62 1.61 4.49
N ALA A 38 7.76 2.07 3.98
CA ALA A 38 7.91 2.43 2.58
C ALA A 38 9.40 2.32 2.23
N SER A 39 9.79 1.18 1.67
CA SER A 39 11.21 0.93 1.43
C SER A 39 11.41 -0.21 0.44
N SER A 40 12.62 -0.32 -0.07
CA SER A 40 13.09 -1.55 -0.67
C SER A 40 13.23 -2.61 0.42
N VAL A 41 13.10 -3.86 0.05
CA VAL A 41 13.23 -4.97 1.00
C VAL A 41 14.59 -5.64 0.86
N SER A 42 15.04 -6.28 1.96
CA SER A 42 16.23 -7.11 1.96
C SER A 42 15.79 -8.56 2.11
N PRO A 43 15.71 -9.35 1.03
CA PRO A 43 15.20 -10.71 1.11
C PRO A 43 16.10 -11.58 1.96
N LEU A 44 15.50 -12.37 2.84
CA LEU A 44 16.21 -13.37 3.64
C LEU A 44 15.94 -14.77 3.11
N GLU A 45 14.71 -15.02 2.67
CA GLU A 45 14.31 -16.27 2.06
C GLU A 45 13.26 -15.99 0.99
N GLY A 46 13.42 -16.63 -0.16
CA GLY A 46 12.57 -16.31 -1.30
C GLY A 46 12.83 -14.89 -1.76
N SER A 47 12.18 -14.44 -2.80
CA SER A 47 12.36 -13.04 -3.21
C SER A 47 11.46 -12.67 -4.36
N PRO A 48 10.16 -12.62 -4.15
CA PRO A 48 9.28 -12.30 -5.27
C PRO A 48 9.32 -10.82 -5.65
N TYR A 49 9.48 -9.91 -4.69
CA TYR A 49 9.34 -8.48 -4.96
C TYR A 49 10.39 -7.65 -4.24
N THR A 50 10.63 -6.44 -4.78
CA THR A 50 11.76 -5.60 -4.35
C THR A 50 11.37 -4.48 -3.38
N HIS A 51 10.09 -4.14 -3.29
CA HIS A 51 9.64 -2.99 -2.50
C HIS A 51 8.41 -3.35 -1.68
N MET A 52 8.23 -2.63 -0.57
CA MET A 52 7.06 -2.78 0.28
C MET A 52 6.57 -1.44 0.79
N VAL A 53 5.25 -1.26 0.73
CA VAL A 53 4.56 -0.14 1.37
C VAL A 53 3.49 -0.72 2.27
N VAL A 54 3.42 -0.24 3.51
CA VAL A 54 2.41 -0.66 4.46
C VAL A 54 1.70 0.57 5.02
N TYR A 55 0.37 0.57 4.92
CA TYR A 55 -0.49 1.54 5.56
C TYR A 55 -1.19 0.89 6.75
N LYS A 56 -1.18 1.60 7.87
CA LYS A 56 -1.89 1.17 9.07
C LYS A 56 -3.18 1.97 9.22
N PHE A 57 -4.27 1.28 9.47
CA PHE A 57 -5.57 1.88 9.75
C PHE A 57 -6.04 1.47 11.14
N GLU A 58 -6.89 2.29 11.74
CA GLU A 58 -7.42 2.04 13.07
C GLU A 58 -8.22 0.73 13.16
N SER A 59 -8.86 0.35 12.05
CA SER A 59 -9.70 -0.85 12.01
C SER A 59 -9.74 -1.44 10.60
N LYS A 60 -10.24 -2.67 10.50
CA LYS A 60 -10.51 -3.33 9.23
C LYS A 60 -11.47 -2.49 8.38
N GLU A 61 -12.49 -1.93 9.01
CA GLU A 61 -13.52 -1.15 8.33
C GLU A 61 -12.92 0.10 7.69
N LYS A 62 -12.01 0.77 8.37
CA LYS A 62 -11.32 1.95 7.83
C LYS A 62 -10.42 1.60 6.67
N ALA A 63 -9.67 0.50 6.78
CA ALA A 63 -8.83 0.03 5.69
C ALA A 63 -9.66 -0.32 4.45
N GLN A 64 -10.78 -1.00 4.65
CA GLN A 64 -11.68 -1.39 3.59
C GLN A 64 -12.33 -0.17 2.93
N GLU A 65 -12.74 0.80 3.72
CA GLU A 65 -13.31 2.06 3.24
C GLU A 65 -12.32 2.79 2.33
N PHE A 66 -11.05 2.86 2.74
CA PHE A 66 -10.00 3.44 1.91
C PHE A 66 -9.84 2.65 0.61
N TYR A 67 -9.66 1.34 0.71
CA TYR A 67 -9.35 0.51 -0.45
C TYR A 67 -10.47 0.52 -1.49
N GLU A 68 -11.72 0.58 -1.05
CA GLU A 68 -12.91 0.61 -1.91
C GLU A 68 -13.30 2.02 -2.35
N SER A 69 -12.63 3.05 -1.86
CA SER A 69 -12.96 4.43 -2.21
C SER A 69 -12.74 4.71 -3.70
N LYS A 70 -13.44 5.69 -4.23
CA LYS A 70 -13.27 6.13 -5.62
C LYS A 70 -11.86 6.62 -5.86
N GLU A 71 -11.28 7.31 -4.89
CA GLU A 71 -9.92 7.84 -4.99
C GLU A 71 -8.90 6.71 -5.10
N SER A 72 -9.02 5.68 -4.23
CA SER A 72 -8.14 4.53 -4.28
C SER A 72 -8.27 3.74 -5.58
N LYS A 73 -9.50 3.57 -6.07
CA LYS A 73 -9.74 2.87 -7.34
C LYS A 73 -9.16 3.63 -8.52
N ALA A 74 -9.25 4.96 -8.49
CA ALA A 74 -8.63 5.79 -9.53
C ALA A 74 -7.11 5.63 -9.52
N LEU A 75 -6.49 5.50 -8.36
CA LEU A 75 -5.06 5.27 -8.24
C LEU A 75 -4.63 3.88 -8.65
N SER A 76 -5.52 2.89 -8.57
CA SER A 76 -5.17 1.52 -8.94
C SER A 76 -4.75 1.40 -10.40
N LYS A 77 -5.29 2.24 -11.25
CA LYS A 77 -4.92 2.28 -12.66
C LYS A 77 -3.46 2.72 -12.84
N LEU A 78 -3.07 3.80 -12.16
CA LEU A 78 -1.68 4.25 -12.17
C LEU A 78 -0.78 3.20 -11.53
N ARG A 79 -1.18 2.65 -10.38
CA ARG A 79 -0.41 1.62 -9.68
C ARG A 79 -0.10 0.44 -10.60
N ASN A 80 -1.09 -0.04 -11.35
CA ASN A 80 -0.91 -1.17 -12.26
C ASN A 80 -0.03 -0.85 -13.46
N GLN A 81 0.16 0.42 -13.78
CA GLN A 81 1.07 0.86 -14.84
C GLN A 81 2.52 0.96 -14.36
N VAL A 82 2.74 1.30 -13.09
CA VAL A 82 4.08 1.60 -12.57
C VAL A 82 4.63 0.52 -11.66
N THR A 83 3.79 -0.42 -11.21
CA THR A 83 4.19 -1.54 -10.35
C THR A 83 3.58 -2.85 -10.82
N GLU A 84 4.18 -3.95 -10.39
CA GLU A 84 3.58 -5.28 -10.48
C GLU A 84 3.78 -5.97 -9.13
N GLY A 85 2.73 -6.61 -8.60
CA GLY A 85 2.86 -7.25 -7.31
C GLY A 85 1.51 -7.54 -6.68
N THR A 86 1.50 -7.56 -5.36
CA THR A 86 0.34 -7.97 -4.57
C THR A 86 -0.08 -6.89 -3.59
N VAL A 87 -1.36 -6.92 -3.24
CA VAL A 87 -1.93 -6.12 -2.17
C VAL A 87 -2.70 -7.07 -1.25
N VAL A 88 -2.40 -7.04 0.02
CA VAL A 88 -3.12 -7.87 0.99
C VAL A 88 -3.56 -7.03 2.18
N PHE A 89 -4.67 -7.44 2.79
CA PHE A 89 -5.10 -6.89 4.07
C PHE A 89 -4.71 -7.86 5.18
N VAL A 90 -4.12 -7.34 6.26
CA VAL A 90 -3.70 -8.15 7.40
C VAL A 90 -4.18 -7.47 8.68
N PRO A 91 -4.97 -8.16 9.54
CA PRO A 91 -5.32 -7.59 10.82
C PRO A 91 -4.11 -7.56 11.74
N GLY A 92 -4.05 -6.56 12.61
CA GLY A 92 -3.00 -6.48 13.61
C GLY A 92 -3.13 -7.61 14.63
N TYR A 93 -2.01 -8.00 15.20
CA TYR A 93 -2.01 -9.01 16.26
C TYR A 93 -2.61 -8.43 17.53
N SER A 94 -3.48 -9.22 18.16
CA SER A 94 -4.12 -8.84 19.42
C SER A 94 -4.02 -10.01 20.39
N VAL A 95 -3.52 -9.74 21.58
CA VAL A 95 -3.42 -10.74 22.65
C VAL A 95 -4.61 -10.64 23.60
#